data_cc752f30ef34e76f3ff06e070a1493c6
#
_entry.id   cc752f30ef34e76f3ff06e070a1493c6
#
_cell.length_a   1.000
_cell.length_b   1.000
_cell.length_c   1.000
_cell.angle_alpha   90.00
_cell.angle_beta   90.00
_cell.angle_gamma   90.00
#
_symmetry.space_group_name_H-M   'P 1'
#
loop_
_entity.id
_entity.type
_entity.pdbx_description
1 polymer ?
#
loop_
_entity_poly.entity_id
_entity_poly.type
_entity_poly.pdbx_seq_one_letter_code
_entity_poly.pdbx_strand_id
1 'polypeptide(L)'
;ASVVGAMGNAGQVNYAAAKAGLMGMTKALAREIGSRGITVNCVAPGFIDTDMTRVLSEEQKEALLKGIPLARLGQTDDIANACLFLASDAGAYVTGTTLHVNGGMFMG
;
A
#
# COMPACT_ATOMS: atom_id res chain seq x y z
N ALA A 1 -3.51 -2.46 -2.92
CA ALA A 1 -3.05 -3.84 -2.87
C ALA A 1 -2.17 -4.10 -1.67
N SER A 2 -2.45 -5.12 -0.90
CA SER A 2 -1.63 -5.52 0.24
C SER A 2 -0.73 -6.68 -0.12
N VAL A 3 0.44 -6.76 0.50
CA VAL A 3 1.35 -7.89 0.33
C VAL A 3 0.88 -9.04 1.19
N VAL A 4 0.72 -10.21 0.59
CA VAL A 4 0.42 -11.44 1.32
C VAL A 4 1.71 -12.25 1.42
N GLY A 5 2.26 -12.33 2.63
CA GLY A 5 3.62 -12.83 2.85
C GLY A 5 3.84 -14.32 2.65
N ALA A 6 2.81 -15.12 2.40
CA ALA A 6 2.94 -16.58 2.29
C ALA A 6 2.77 -17.09 0.86
N MET A 7 2.85 -16.24 -0.13
CA MET A 7 2.67 -16.66 -1.53
C MET A 7 3.94 -17.28 -2.07
N GLY A 8 3.80 -18.42 -2.75
CA GLY A 8 4.89 -18.99 -3.55
C GLY A 8 5.20 -18.13 -4.77
N ASN A 9 6.22 -18.50 -5.55
CA ASN A 9 6.68 -17.70 -6.69
C ASN A 9 5.58 -17.38 -7.70
N ALA A 10 4.69 -18.32 -7.99
CA ALA A 10 3.57 -18.08 -8.91
C ALA A 10 2.59 -17.04 -8.34
N GLY A 11 2.32 -17.11 -7.05
CA GLY A 11 1.48 -16.12 -6.39
C GLY A 11 2.11 -14.73 -6.36
N GLN A 12 3.43 -14.66 -6.18
CA GLN A 12 4.16 -13.40 -6.21
C GLN A 12 4.13 -12.75 -7.59
N VAL A 13 4.24 -13.55 -8.65
CA VAL A 13 4.14 -13.04 -10.03
C VAL A 13 2.76 -12.47 -10.29
N ASN A 14 1.70 -13.19 -9.92
CA ASN A 14 0.33 -12.71 -10.05
C ASN A 14 0.07 -11.44 -9.24
N TYR A 15 0.59 -11.37 -8.03
CA TYR A 15 0.50 -10.19 -7.20
C TYR A 15 1.20 -8.99 -7.85
N ALA A 16 2.42 -9.18 -8.33
CA ALA A 16 3.17 -8.12 -8.98
C ALA A 16 2.45 -7.59 -10.23
N ALA A 17 1.89 -8.50 -11.03
CA ALA A 17 1.12 -8.13 -12.22
C ALA A 17 -0.14 -7.34 -11.85
N ALA A 18 -0.87 -7.79 -10.83
CA ALA A 18 -2.07 -7.10 -10.36
C ALA A 18 -1.75 -5.70 -9.81
N LYS A 19 -0.65 -5.59 -9.07
CA LYS A 19 -0.19 -4.30 -8.52
C LYS A 19 0.19 -3.34 -9.63
N ALA A 20 0.97 -3.80 -10.61
CA ALA A 20 1.36 -2.98 -11.76
C ALA A 20 0.15 -2.54 -12.58
N GLY A 21 -0.82 -3.44 -12.79
CA GLY A 21 -2.07 -3.12 -13.47
C GLY A 21 -2.87 -2.06 -12.74
N LEU A 22 -2.98 -2.16 -11.41
CA LEU A 22 -3.69 -1.19 -10.60
C LEU A 22 -3.03 0.20 -10.67
N MET A 23 -1.70 0.25 -10.59
CA MET A 23 -0.96 1.50 -10.69
C MET A 23 -1.11 2.14 -12.07
N GLY A 24 -1.07 1.33 -13.14
CA GLY A 24 -1.27 1.79 -14.51
C GLY A 24 -2.68 2.33 -14.72
N MET A 25 -3.69 1.61 -14.23
CA MET A 25 -5.08 2.05 -14.31
C MET A 25 -5.30 3.35 -13.53
N THR A 26 -4.70 3.48 -12.36
CA THR A 26 -4.77 4.70 -11.55
C THR A 26 -4.25 5.91 -12.33
N LYS A 27 -3.11 5.78 -12.99
CA LYS A 27 -2.52 6.85 -13.78
C LYS A 27 -3.38 7.21 -15.00
N ALA A 28 -3.85 6.20 -15.71
CA ALA A 28 -4.71 6.42 -16.89
C ALA A 28 -6.00 7.11 -16.51
N LEU A 29 -6.65 6.65 -15.45
CA LEU A 29 -7.90 7.21 -14.98
C LEU A 29 -7.71 8.64 -14.44
N ALA A 30 -6.61 8.89 -13.75
CA ALA A 30 -6.28 10.23 -13.26
C ALA A 30 -6.18 11.23 -14.41
N ARG A 31 -5.56 10.84 -15.52
CA ARG A 31 -5.46 11.68 -16.72
C ARG A 31 -6.81 11.90 -17.39
N GLU A 32 -7.64 10.87 -17.43
CA GLU A 32 -8.92 10.91 -18.12
C GLU A 32 -9.91 11.83 -17.42
N ILE A 33 -9.98 11.81 -16.10
CA ILE A 33 -11.02 12.52 -15.35
C ILE A 33 -10.49 13.72 -14.55
N GLY A 34 -9.20 14.03 -14.66
CA GLY A 34 -8.60 15.15 -13.93
C GLY A 34 -9.25 16.50 -14.28
N SER A 35 -9.70 16.69 -15.51
CA SER A 35 -10.39 17.91 -15.94
C SER A 35 -11.72 18.16 -15.19
N ARG A 36 -12.26 17.13 -14.57
CA ARG A 36 -13.48 17.24 -13.75
C ARG A 36 -13.20 17.61 -12.30
N GLY A 37 -11.93 17.84 -11.94
CA GLY A 37 -11.54 18.08 -10.55
C GLY A 37 -11.57 16.83 -9.68
N ILE A 38 -11.50 15.66 -10.29
CA ILE A 38 -11.51 14.36 -9.58
C ILE A 38 -10.09 13.83 -9.51
N THR A 39 -9.63 13.50 -8.31
CA THR A 39 -8.33 12.88 -8.10
C THR A 39 -8.47 11.36 -7.99
N VAL A 40 -7.49 10.64 -8.53
CA VAL A 40 -7.43 9.18 -8.47
C VAL A 40 -6.05 8.77 -8.01
N ASN A 41 -5.97 8.10 -6.89
CA ASN A 41 -4.72 7.66 -6.29
C ASN A 41 -4.84 6.23 -5.81
N CYS A 42 -3.70 5.62 -5.59
CA CYS A 42 -3.59 4.27 -5.04
C CYS A 42 -2.88 4.33 -3.70
N VAL A 43 -3.35 3.57 -2.73
CA VAL A 43 -2.66 3.36 -1.45
C VAL A 43 -2.12 1.95 -1.45
N ALA A 44 -0.81 1.82 -1.24
CA ALA A 44 -0.14 0.52 -1.20
C ALA A 44 0.39 0.29 0.22
N PRO A 45 -0.32 -0.49 1.04
CA PRO A 45 0.11 -0.79 2.39
C PRO A 45 1.24 -1.84 2.41
N GLY A 46 2.05 -1.79 3.46
CA GLY A 46 2.97 -2.86 3.78
C GLY A 46 2.33 -3.89 4.72
N PHE A 47 3.09 -4.34 5.71
CA PHE A 47 2.56 -5.28 6.70
C PHE A 47 1.79 -4.52 7.78
N ILE A 48 0.52 -4.87 7.90
CA ILE A 48 -0.41 -4.24 8.84
C ILE A 48 -0.76 -5.25 9.93
N ASP A 49 -0.84 -4.80 11.18
CA ASP A 49 -1.22 -5.63 12.30
C ASP A 49 -2.69 -6.01 12.18
N THR A 50 -2.91 -7.23 11.73
CA THR A 50 -4.21 -7.83 11.50
C THR A 50 -4.23 -9.24 12.08
N ASP A 51 -5.38 -9.90 12.03
CA ASP A 51 -5.49 -11.30 12.47
C ASP A 51 -4.51 -12.23 11.73
N MET A 52 -4.20 -11.92 10.47
CA MET A 52 -3.23 -12.70 9.69
C MET A 52 -1.81 -12.61 10.25
N THR A 53 -1.41 -11.43 10.73
CA THR A 53 -0.07 -11.24 11.29
C THR A 53 0.01 -11.75 12.74
N ARG A 54 -1.08 -11.77 13.47
CA ARG A 54 -1.13 -12.21 14.87
C ARG A 54 -0.89 -13.71 15.03
N VAL A 55 -1.12 -14.50 13.99
CA VAL A 55 -0.86 -15.95 14.02
C VAL A 55 0.60 -16.30 13.76
N LEU A 56 1.44 -15.32 13.42
CA LEU A 56 2.87 -15.55 13.21
C LEU A 56 3.58 -15.83 14.52
N SER A 57 4.63 -16.68 14.48
CA SER A 57 5.50 -16.89 15.62
C SER A 57 6.32 -15.62 15.92
N GLU A 58 6.90 -15.55 17.11
CA GLU A 58 7.78 -14.45 17.48
C GLU A 58 8.98 -14.34 16.53
N GLU A 59 9.56 -15.48 16.11
CA GLU A 59 10.64 -15.49 15.14
C GLU A 59 10.22 -14.90 13.79
N GLN A 60 9.03 -15.28 13.32
CA GLN A 60 8.49 -14.76 12.07
C GLN A 60 8.23 -13.26 12.15
N LYS A 61 7.69 -12.79 13.26
CA LYS A 61 7.47 -11.35 13.50
C LYS A 61 8.78 -10.57 13.52
N GLU A 62 9.79 -11.10 14.22
CA GLU A 62 11.10 -10.46 14.25
C GLU A 62 11.72 -10.37 12.86
N ALA A 63 11.58 -11.40 12.05
CA ALA A 63 12.08 -11.41 10.68
C ALA A 63 11.39 -10.32 9.83
N LEU A 64 10.06 -10.16 9.99
CA LEU A 64 9.32 -9.12 9.32
C LEU A 64 9.81 -7.72 9.74
N LEU A 65 9.96 -7.51 11.04
CA LEU A 65 10.34 -6.20 11.58
C LEU A 65 11.74 -5.76 11.14
N LYS A 66 12.64 -6.71 10.91
CA LYS A 66 13.99 -6.39 10.40
C LYS A 66 13.96 -5.77 9.02
N GLY A 67 12.96 -6.09 8.21
CA GLY A 67 12.79 -5.53 6.87
C GLY A 67 12.04 -4.21 6.85
N ILE A 68 11.61 -3.69 8.00
CA ILE A 68 10.84 -2.46 8.11
C ILE A 68 11.67 -1.42 8.86
N PRO A 69 12.16 -0.37 8.18
CA PRO A 69 12.98 0.66 8.82
C PRO A 69 12.36 1.29 10.07
N LEU A 70 11.05 1.52 10.08
CA LEU A 70 10.37 2.05 11.28
C LEU A 70 10.18 1.00 12.38
N ALA A 71 10.58 -0.24 12.13
CA ALA A 71 10.65 -1.33 13.11
C ALA A 71 9.31 -1.64 13.81
N ARG A 72 8.21 -1.45 13.11
CA ARG A 72 6.88 -1.83 13.59
C ARG A 72 5.97 -2.18 12.44
N LEU A 73 4.96 -3.01 12.72
CA LEU A 73 3.85 -3.21 11.80
C LEU A 73 3.01 -1.94 11.75
N GLY A 74 2.39 -1.69 10.62
CA GLY A 74 1.41 -0.62 10.52
C GLY A 74 0.12 -0.99 11.24
N GLN A 75 -0.66 0.01 11.58
CA GLN A 75 -2.01 -0.16 12.11
C GLN A 75 -3.02 0.18 11.03
N THR A 76 -4.24 -0.32 11.17
CA THR A 76 -5.32 0.03 10.23
C THR A 76 -5.52 1.55 10.15
N ASP A 77 -5.31 2.26 11.24
CA ASP A 77 -5.39 3.73 11.26
C ASP A 77 -4.32 4.39 10.38
N ASP A 78 -3.14 3.79 10.24
CA ASP A 78 -2.11 4.32 9.34
C ASP A 78 -2.61 4.36 7.90
N ILE A 79 -3.35 3.33 7.49
CA ILE A 79 -3.93 3.26 6.15
C ILE A 79 -5.13 4.20 6.03
N ALA A 80 -5.99 4.23 7.04
CA ALA A 80 -7.15 5.11 7.05
C ALA A 80 -6.73 6.59 6.97
N ASN A 81 -5.69 6.97 7.70
CA ASN A 81 -5.17 8.33 7.67
C ASN A 81 -4.59 8.70 6.31
N ALA A 82 -3.92 7.78 5.63
CA ALA A 82 -3.43 8.00 4.28
C ALA A 82 -4.58 8.23 3.29
N CYS A 83 -5.63 7.41 3.38
CA CYS A 83 -6.83 7.56 2.55
C CYS A 83 -7.53 8.90 2.85
N LEU A 84 -7.63 9.27 4.12
CA LEU A 84 -8.24 10.53 4.52
C LEU A 84 -7.48 11.73 3.96
N PHE A 85 -6.15 11.70 4.01
CA PHE A 85 -5.32 12.76 3.41
C PHE A 85 -5.63 12.90 1.92
N LEU A 86 -5.62 11.80 1.17
CA LEU A 86 -5.86 11.82 -0.27
C LEU A 86 -7.28 12.26 -0.63
N ALA A 87 -8.25 11.96 0.22
CA ALA A 87 -9.66 12.29 0.00
C ALA A 87 -10.04 13.68 0.48
N SER A 88 -9.19 14.33 1.26
CA SER A 88 -9.45 15.64 1.85
C SER A 88 -8.92 16.78 0.97
N ASP A 89 -9.23 18.00 1.35
CA ASP A 89 -8.71 19.21 0.69
C ASP A 89 -7.18 19.27 0.73
N ALA A 90 -6.56 18.67 1.74
CA ALA A 90 -5.11 18.61 1.85
C ALA A 90 -4.49 17.82 0.68
N GLY A 91 -5.21 16.87 0.10
CA GLY A 91 -4.77 16.09 -1.06
C GLY A 91 -5.29 16.62 -2.39
N ALA A 92 -5.85 17.82 -2.45
CA ALA A 92 -6.56 18.32 -3.64
C ALA A 92 -5.69 18.43 -4.89
N TYR A 93 -4.39 18.57 -4.73
CA TYR A 93 -3.46 18.67 -5.86
C TYR A 93 -2.65 17.39 -6.09
N VAL A 94 -3.10 16.26 -5.51
CA VAL A 94 -2.45 14.96 -5.60
C VAL A 94 -3.33 14.03 -6.43
N THR A 95 -2.84 13.60 -7.58
CA THR A 95 -3.54 12.63 -8.42
C THR A 95 -2.56 11.80 -9.22
N GLY A 96 -2.95 10.58 -9.56
CA GLY A 96 -2.14 9.67 -10.36
C GLY A 96 -0.97 9.04 -9.59
N THR A 97 -0.92 9.19 -8.28
CA THR A 97 0.19 8.68 -7.47
C THR A 97 -0.17 7.40 -6.74
N THR A 98 0.86 6.66 -6.36
CA THR A 98 0.75 5.57 -5.40
C THR A 98 1.42 6.01 -4.10
N LEU A 99 0.64 6.07 -3.04
CA LEU A 99 1.16 6.39 -1.71
C LEU A 99 1.49 5.09 -0.98
N HIS A 100 2.77 4.86 -0.77
CA HIS A 100 3.24 3.70 -0.03
C HIS A 100 3.18 3.98 1.47
N VAL A 101 2.51 3.09 2.21
CA VAL A 101 2.34 3.21 3.66
C VAL A 101 2.86 1.92 4.28
N ASN A 102 4.17 1.84 4.51
CA ASN A 102 4.84 0.58 4.81
C ASN A 102 6.02 0.70 5.78
N GLY A 103 6.17 1.84 6.44
CA GLY A 103 7.27 2.04 7.38
C GLY A 103 8.65 2.03 6.74
N GLY A 104 8.73 2.21 5.45
CA GLY A 104 9.99 2.21 4.69
C GLY A 104 10.40 0.85 4.14
N MET A 105 9.58 -0.18 4.31
CA MET A 105 9.86 -1.52 3.81
C MET A 105 10.13 -1.54 2.30
N PHE A 106 9.44 -0.70 1.57
CA PHE A 106 9.64 -0.49 0.15
C PHE A 106 9.71 1.01 -0.13
N MET A 107 10.70 1.41 -0.92
CA MET A 107 10.95 2.80 -1.28
C MET A 107 10.93 2.90 -2.82
N GLY A 108 9.76 3.19 -3.35
CA GLY A 108 9.57 3.25 -4.79
C GLY A 108 9.29 4.63 -5.34
#